data_21db336e9f386a06e660718ee322f6a4
#
_entry.id   21db336e9f386a06e660718ee322f6a4
#
_cell.length_a   1.000
_cell.length_b   1.000
_cell.length_c   1.000
_cell.angle_alpha   90.00
_cell.angle_beta   90.00
_cell.angle_gamma   90.00
#
_symmetry.space_group_name_H-M   'P 1'
#
loop_
_entity.id
_entity.type
_entity.pdbx_description
1 polymer ?
#
loop_
_entity_poly.entity_id
_entity_poly.type
_entity_poly.pdbx_seq_one_letter_code
_entity_poly.pdbx_strand_id
1 'polypeptide(L)'
;MGKKNRVAVICGWLMFVVLSPGYALGQQQDLISLKVSDVPFVKVLEEIRKQSGYNFMYNEKFTRNVGRITLEVKNLPLETVMEKVLKGTGLNFRIQDNIIILQENRVEQPRFRTLRGTVRDENGEPIPGVTVLIKGTLIGVSTAIDGSFTLDLPGETEVLQISFIGMETQEIKISPQMNELNVVMRPHISELEEVIVSTGYTQTAKWRATGSVAVVDKKVFENKALPTMDKLLQGQIAGVSVQARSGRPGESAKIRIRGTNTITGNAEPLWVVDGVPLQKNIPLISTGQIKAGDFSDIFTNGVAGINPNDIENVTILQDEAEAAIYGSRAAGGVIVVTTKTGKSGKMAVNYSMNVSMVMKPGRDPELMNSREKLEWEQELWDEFAAEGYAGGDRYPVVGIVGMIRSGKEEFRDMSVTEQEAYIQELASVNTDWIDLLFRTAVSTNHYLSFSGGSEKNTYYVSFGYSKDNGAVKKTDYDRYNLSGKIDANPNKHLHFQLGFDMAMQNSTGPSTDPFSYAYF
;
A
#
# COMPACT_ATOMS: atom_id res chain seq x y z
N MET A 1 25.36 28.89 9.08
CA MET A 1 24.89 29.16 7.72
C MET A 1 25.67 28.27 6.74
N GLY A 2 25.01 27.36 6.01
CA GLY A 2 25.64 26.69 4.86
C GLY A 2 26.05 25.23 5.07
N LYS A 3 25.10 24.28 5.12
CA LYS A 3 25.31 22.83 4.80
C LYS A 3 24.00 22.05 4.53
N LYS A 4 22.91 22.71 4.17
CA LYS A 4 21.60 22.03 3.96
C LYS A 4 21.22 21.69 2.51
N ASN A 5 22.06 21.98 1.50
CA ASN A 5 21.62 21.88 0.08
C ASN A 5 22.33 20.82 -0.78
N ARG A 6 23.07 19.85 -0.21
CA ARG A 6 23.79 18.87 -1.05
C ARG A 6 23.16 17.47 -1.14
N VAL A 7 22.17 17.14 -0.34
CA VAL A 7 21.52 15.82 -0.37
C VAL A 7 20.28 15.80 -1.28
N ALA A 8 19.66 16.95 -1.53
CA ALA A 8 18.48 17.02 -2.42
C ALA A 8 18.77 16.86 -3.91
N VAL A 9 20.04 17.00 -4.35
CA VAL A 9 20.43 16.98 -5.75
C VAL A 9 20.68 15.56 -6.28
N ILE A 10 20.98 14.59 -5.42
CA ILE A 10 21.29 13.20 -5.84
C ILE A 10 20.03 12.35 -6.06
N CYS A 11 18.93 12.64 -5.37
CA CYS A 11 17.66 11.93 -5.62
C CYS A 11 16.88 12.44 -6.84
N GLY A 12 17.17 13.64 -7.32
CA GLY A 12 16.47 14.24 -8.48
C GLY A 12 16.91 13.69 -9.84
N TRP A 13 18.06 13.03 -9.94
CA TRP A 13 18.64 12.59 -11.21
C TRP A 13 18.29 11.15 -11.63
N LEU A 14 17.70 10.36 -10.76
CA LEU A 14 17.30 8.97 -11.06
C LEU A 14 15.84 8.82 -11.51
N MET A 15 15.07 9.90 -11.54
CA MET A 15 13.64 9.88 -11.93
C MET A 15 13.34 10.51 -13.30
N PHE A 16 14.37 10.88 -14.09
CA PHE A 16 14.18 11.64 -15.34
C PHE A 16 14.57 10.91 -16.63
N VAL A 17 14.65 9.57 -16.63
CA VAL A 17 15.03 8.79 -17.84
C VAL A 17 13.94 7.83 -18.32
N VAL A 18 12.67 8.07 -18.05
CA VAL A 18 11.61 7.34 -18.79
C VAL A 18 10.41 8.26 -19.01
N LEU A 19 10.55 9.25 -19.87
CA LEU A 19 9.42 9.88 -20.58
C LEU A 19 9.97 10.76 -21.70
N SER A 20 10.50 10.13 -22.75
CA SER A 20 10.54 10.76 -24.06
C SER A 20 9.18 10.52 -24.73
N PRO A 21 8.41 11.55 -25.06
CA PRO A 21 7.27 11.39 -25.95
C PRO A 21 7.84 11.00 -27.31
N GLY A 22 7.64 9.74 -27.72
CA GLY A 22 7.77 9.36 -29.10
C GLY A 22 6.87 10.28 -29.92
N TYR A 23 7.47 11.10 -30.75
CA TYR A 23 6.75 11.80 -31.81
C TYR A 23 6.15 10.73 -32.72
N ALA A 24 4.88 10.38 -32.50
CA ALA A 24 4.06 9.76 -33.50
C ALA A 24 3.94 10.78 -34.64
N LEU A 25 4.63 10.52 -35.74
CA LEU A 25 4.34 11.16 -37.02
C LEU A 25 2.85 10.91 -37.28
N GLY A 26 2.03 11.91 -37.04
CA GLY A 26 0.63 11.88 -37.33
C GLY A 26 0.47 11.67 -38.85
N GLN A 27 0.02 10.48 -39.24
CA GLN A 27 -0.63 10.33 -40.53
C GLN A 27 -1.80 11.32 -40.53
N GLN A 28 -1.79 12.23 -41.48
CA GLN A 28 -2.89 13.15 -41.71
C GLN A 28 -4.11 12.27 -42.03
N GLN A 29 -4.98 12.06 -41.04
CA GLN A 29 -6.22 11.30 -41.26
C GLN A 29 -7.15 12.18 -42.08
N ASP A 30 -7.38 11.79 -43.31
CA ASP A 30 -8.37 12.44 -44.17
C ASP A 30 -9.75 12.26 -43.56
N LEU A 31 -10.31 13.35 -43.04
CA LEU A 31 -11.63 13.38 -42.43
C LEU A 31 -12.70 13.47 -43.54
N ILE A 32 -13.59 12.50 -43.59
CA ILE A 32 -14.63 12.37 -44.60
C ILE A 32 -15.97 12.80 -44.02
N SER A 33 -16.70 13.57 -44.79
CA SER A 33 -18.08 13.95 -44.49
C SER A 33 -18.98 13.50 -45.62
N LEU A 34 -19.93 12.61 -45.31
CA LEU A 34 -20.82 12.03 -46.32
C LEU A 34 -22.26 12.17 -45.86
N LYS A 35 -23.11 12.69 -46.78
CA LYS A 35 -24.56 12.73 -46.57
C LYS A 35 -25.23 12.16 -47.80
N VAL A 36 -25.65 10.93 -47.72
CA VAL A 36 -26.30 10.20 -48.83
C VAL A 36 -27.62 9.58 -48.34
N SER A 37 -28.64 9.67 -49.18
CA SER A 37 -29.95 9.08 -48.90
C SER A 37 -30.41 8.31 -50.12
N ASP A 38 -30.58 7.02 -49.97
CA ASP A 38 -31.03 6.09 -51.01
C ASP A 38 -30.15 6.14 -52.28
N VAL A 39 -28.83 6.09 -52.11
CA VAL A 39 -27.84 6.18 -53.22
C VAL A 39 -27.25 4.79 -53.50
N PRO A 40 -27.04 4.43 -54.81
CA PRO A 40 -26.36 3.18 -55.14
C PRO A 40 -24.97 3.08 -54.53
N PHE A 41 -24.61 1.89 -54.00
CA PHE A 41 -23.34 1.64 -53.29
C PHE A 41 -22.11 2.14 -54.05
N VAL A 42 -22.04 1.90 -55.37
CA VAL A 42 -20.90 2.32 -56.21
C VAL A 42 -20.72 3.85 -56.21
N LYS A 43 -21.83 4.62 -56.23
CA LYS A 43 -21.76 6.08 -56.14
C LYS A 43 -21.27 6.58 -54.79
N VAL A 44 -21.57 5.85 -53.72
CA VAL A 44 -21.04 6.15 -52.38
C VAL A 44 -19.51 5.95 -52.34
N LEU A 45 -19.01 4.88 -52.97
CA LEU A 45 -17.56 4.66 -53.10
C LEU A 45 -16.88 5.74 -53.94
N GLU A 46 -17.52 6.22 -55.02
CA GLU A 46 -17.01 7.33 -55.81
C GLU A 46 -16.91 8.64 -55.03
N GLU A 47 -17.88 8.90 -54.16
CA GLU A 47 -17.87 10.11 -53.32
C GLU A 47 -16.79 10.04 -52.25
N ILE A 48 -16.60 8.86 -51.63
CA ILE A 48 -15.49 8.61 -50.69
C ILE A 48 -14.14 8.76 -51.41
N ARG A 49 -14.01 8.25 -52.65
CA ARG A 49 -12.80 8.37 -53.46
C ARG A 49 -12.42 9.83 -53.70
N LYS A 50 -13.41 10.69 -54.02
CA LYS A 50 -13.17 12.13 -54.29
C LYS A 50 -12.65 12.86 -53.06
N GLN A 51 -13.12 12.47 -51.86
CA GLN A 51 -12.74 13.15 -50.61
C GLN A 51 -11.45 12.60 -50.01
N SER A 52 -11.19 11.29 -50.14
CA SER A 52 -10.03 10.63 -49.53
C SER A 52 -8.83 10.49 -50.44
N GLY A 53 -9.01 10.61 -51.77
CA GLY A 53 -7.94 10.36 -52.74
C GLY A 53 -7.57 8.88 -52.93
N TYR A 54 -8.17 7.95 -52.17
CA TYR A 54 -7.92 6.53 -52.31
C TYR A 54 -8.64 5.93 -53.51
N ASN A 55 -7.98 5.01 -54.23
CA ASN A 55 -8.60 4.23 -55.26
C ASN A 55 -9.29 3.00 -54.70
N PHE A 56 -10.39 2.58 -55.31
CA PHE A 56 -11.11 1.36 -54.92
C PHE A 56 -10.86 0.23 -55.92
N MET A 57 -10.52 -0.93 -55.41
CA MET A 57 -10.43 -2.17 -56.16
C MET A 57 -11.50 -3.13 -55.68
N TYR A 58 -12.45 -3.51 -56.51
CA TYR A 58 -13.51 -4.41 -56.16
C TYR A 58 -13.97 -5.22 -57.39
N ASN A 59 -14.55 -6.41 -57.12
CA ASN A 59 -15.19 -7.20 -58.15
C ASN A 59 -16.64 -6.73 -58.30
N GLU A 60 -17.07 -6.42 -59.53
CA GLU A 60 -18.44 -5.96 -59.82
C GLU A 60 -19.53 -6.94 -59.33
N LYS A 61 -19.23 -8.23 -59.29
CA LYS A 61 -20.17 -9.24 -58.75
C LYS A 61 -20.52 -8.99 -57.29
N PHE A 62 -19.59 -8.47 -56.49
CA PHE A 62 -19.82 -8.20 -55.10
C PHE A 62 -20.63 -6.93 -54.86
N THR A 63 -20.44 -5.92 -55.71
CA THR A 63 -21.12 -4.63 -55.58
C THR A 63 -22.55 -4.62 -56.12
N ARG A 64 -22.89 -5.54 -57.03
CA ARG A 64 -24.25 -5.67 -57.59
C ARG A 64 -25.27 -6.16 -56.54
N ASN A 65 -24.84 -6.91 -55.57
CA ASN A 65 -25.69 -7.46 -54.53
C ASN A 65 -25.86 -6.54 -53.32
N VAL A 66 -25.08 -5.43 -53.28
CA VAL A 66 -25.21 -4.43 -52.23
C VAL A 66 -26.30 -3.45 -52.61
N GLY A 67 -27.28 -3.28 -51.78
CA GLY A 67 -28.42 -2.40 -51.99
C GLY A 67 -28.04 -0.92 -51.99
N ARG A 68 -29.03 -0.07 -51.87
CA ARG A 68 -28.87 1.39 -51.80
C ARG A 68 -28.52 1.78 -50.35
N ILE A 69 -27.66 2.76 -50.18
CA ILE A 69 -27.11 3.19 -48.90
C ILE A 69 -27.71 4.54 -48.49
N THR A 70 -28.14 4.63 -47.25
CA THR A 70 -28.48 5.88 -46.56
C THR A 70 -27.56 6.04 -45.36
N LEU A 71 -26.72 7.09 -45.40
CA LEU A 71 -25.75 7.33 -44.35
C LEU A 71 -25.45 8.84 -44.23
N GLU A 72 -25.42 9.34 -43.01
CA GLU A 72 -24.95 10.69 -42.70
C GLU A 72 -23.79 10.60 -41.67
N VAL A 73 -22.62 11.06 -42.08
CA VAL A 73 -21.40 11.13 -41.25
C VAL A 73 -20.72 12.48 -41.48
N LYS A 74 -20.15 13.05 -40.42
CA LYS A 74 -19.42 14.32 -40.49
C LYS A 74 -18.05 14.16 -39.83
N ASN A 75 -17.00 14.55 -40.53
CA ASN A 75 -15.63 14.61 -40.04
C ASN A 75 -15.19 13.32 -39.35
N LEU A 76 -15.36 12.17 -39.99
CA LEU A 76 -14.90 10.89 -39.49
C LEU A 76 -13.70 10.38 -40.29
N PRO A 77 -12.79 9.62 -39.63
CA PRO A 77 -11.69 8.95 -40.34
C PRO A 77 -12.19 7.98 -41.39
N LEU A 78 -11.45 7.84 -42.49
CA LEU A 78 -11.78 6.96 -43.61
C LEU A 78 -12.17 5.55 -43.20
N GLU A 79 -11.40 4.93 -42.27
CA GLU A 79 -11.65 3.57 -41.78
C GLU A 79 -13.02 3.47 -41.14
N THR A 80 -13.38 4.42 -40.26
CA THR A 80 -14.68 4.46 -39.58
C THR A 80 -15.84 4.66 -40.55
N VAL A 81 -15.62 5.46 -41.61
CA VAL A 81 -16.63 5.65 -42.66
C VAL A 81 -16.81 4.36 -43.43
N MET A 82 -15.73 3.68 -43.82
CA MET A 82 -15.78 2.39 -44.52
C MET A 82 -16.48 1.31 -43.69
N GLU A 83 -16.20 1.21 -42.39
CA GLU A 83 -16.93 0.27 -41.52
C GLU A 83 -18.43 0.52 -41.52
N LYS A 84 -18.84 1.79 -41.45
CA LYS A 84 -20.28 2.15 -41.48
C LYS A 84 -20.94 1.87 -42.81
N VAL A 85 -20.24 2.15 -43.92
CA VAL A 85 -20.74 1.91 -45.29
C VAL A 85 -20.85 0.42 -45.58
N LEU A 86 -19.93 -0.40 -45.08
CA LEU A 86 -19.90 -1.85 -45.29
C LEU A 86 -20.72 -2.64 -44.30
N LYS A 87 -21.23 -2.01 -43.25
CA LYS A 87 -22.04 -2.68 -42.22
C LYS A 87 -23.30 -3.31 -42.82
N GLY A 88 -23.42 -4.62 -42.72
CA GLY A 88 -24.56 -5.39 -43.26
C GLY A 88 -24.46 -5.73 -44.76
N THR A 89 -23.37 -5.37 -45.46
CA THR A 89 -23.19 -5.71 -46.88
C THR A 89 -22.52 -7.06 -47.12
N GLY A 90 -21.97 -7.70 -46.09
CA GLY A 90 -21.18 -8.94 -46.21
C GLY A 90 -19.80 -8.72 -46.85
N LEU A 91 -19.37 -7.48 -47.00
CA LEU A 91 -18.06 -7.13 -47.52
C LEU A 91 -17.15 -6.60 -46.42
N ASN A 92 -15.86 -6.88 -46.56
CA ASN A 92 -14.79 -6.32 -45.73
C ASN A 92 -13.83 -5.53 -46.60
N PHE A 93 -13.01 -4.67 -46.02
CA PHE A 93 -12.03 -3.89 -46.76
C PHE A 93 -10.63 -4.02 -46.19
N ARG A 94 -9.64 -3.83 -47.03
CA ARG A 94 -8.23 -3.73 -46.66
C ARG A 94 -7.63 -2.55 -47.40
N ILE A 95 -6.90 -1.72 -46.66
CA ILE A 95 -6.15 -0.61 -47.24
C ILE A 95 -4.71 -1.07 -47.48
N GLN A 96 -4.25 -0.95 -48.70
CA GLN A 96 -2.88 -1.28 -49.05
C GLN A 96 -2.37 -0.17 -50.01
N ASP A 97 -1.30 0.49 -49.62
CA ASP A 97 -0.75 1.68 -50.26
C ASP A 97 -1.85 2.75 -50.46
N ASN A 98 -2.25 3.16 -51.55
CA ASN A 98 -3.32 4.15 -51.80
C ASN A 98 -4.58 3.49 -52.40
N ILE A 99 -4.81 2.19 -52.13
CA ILE A 99 -5.90 1.40 -52.70
C ILE A 99 -6.72 0.74 -51.56
N ILE A 100 -8.04 0.88 -51.64
CA ILE A 100 -8.99 0.18 -50.77
C ILE A 100 -9.51 -1.03 -51.56
N ILE A 101 -9.18 -2.22 -51.10
CA ILE A 101 -9.58 -3.51 -51.69
C ILE A 101 -10.79 -4.02 -50.93
N LEU A 102 -11.94 -4.18 -51.66
CA LEU A 102 -13.14 -4.79 -51.10
C LEU A 102 -13.13 -6.30 -51.38
N GLN A 103 -13.39 -7.09 -50.33
CA GLN A 103 -13.43 -8.56 -50.39
C GLN A 103 -14.69 -9.06 -49.69
N GLU A 104 -15.16 -10.23 -50.12
CA GLU A 104 -16.22 -10.92 -49.39
C GLU A 104 -15.75 -11.30 -47.97
N ASN A 105 -16.59 -11.08 -47.00
CA ASN A 105 -16.34 -11.51 -45.65
C ASN A 105 -16.48 -13.05 -45.59
N ARG A 106 -15.44 -13.75 -46.08
CA ARG A 106 -15.34 -15.19 -45.90
C ARG A 106 -15.12 -15.41 -44.41
N VAL A 107 -16.15 -15.81 -43.71
CA VAL A 107 -16.01 -16.46 -42.41
C VAL A 107 -15.23 -17.74 -42.70
N GLU A 108 -13.91 -17.72 -42.54
CA GLU A 108 -13.13 -18.95 -42.46
C GLU A 108 -13.75 -19.75 -41.32
N GLN A 109 -14.40 -20.87 -41.67
CA GLN A 109 -14.80 -21.81 -40.63
C GLN A 109 -13.53 -22.21 -39.87
N PRO A 110 -13.47 -22.03 -38.55
CA PRO A 110 -12.30 -22.39 -37.79
C PRO A 110 -12.01 -23.87 -38.09
N ARG A 111 -10.84 -24.16 -38.62
CA ARG A 111 -10.36 -25.52 -38.82
C ARG A 111 -10.08 -26.09 -37.45
N PHE A 112 -11.04 -26.79 -36.89
CA PHE A 112 -10.87 -27.53 -35.64
C PHE A 112 -9.90 -28.67 -35.90
N ARG A 113 -8.89 -28.76 -35.05
CA ARG A 113 -7.97 -29.87 -34.98
C ARG A 113 -8.20 -30.61 -33.67
N THR A 114 -8.35 -31.89 -33.73
CA THR A 114 -8.58 -32.72 -32.55
C THR A 114 -7.23 -33.12 -31.93
N LEU A 115 -6.99 -32.69 -30.69
CA LEU A 115 -5.90 -33.15 -29.85
C LEU A 115 -6.38 -34.24 -28.91
N ARG A 116 -5.67 -35.37 -28.88
CA ARG A 116 -5.91 -36.46 -27.94
C ARG A 116 -4.75 -36.54 -26.95
N GLY A 117 -5.03 -37.08 -25.75
CA GLY A 117 -3.95 -37.25 -24.80
C GLY A 117 -4.37 -38.05 -23.58
N THR A 118 -3.37 -38.30 -22.71
CA THR A 118 -3.61 -38.94 -21.42
C THR A 118 -2.94 -38.13 -20.31
N VAL A 119 -3.58 -38.10 -19.15
CA VAL A 119 -3.04 -37.49 -17.95
C VAL A 119 -2.85 -38.57 -16.89
N ARG A 120 -1.62 -38.66 -16.37
CA ARG A 120 -1.19 -39.63 -15.36
C ARG A 120 -0.51 -38.98 -14.19
N ASP A 121 -0.39 -39.67 -13.08
CA ASP A 121 0.47 -39.27 -11.96
C ASP A 121 1.93 -39.73 -12.16
N GLU A 122 2.79 -39.44 -11.19
CA GLU A 122 4.21 -39.86 -11.21
C GLU A 122 4.38 -41.40 -11.14
N ASN A 123 3.40 -42.13 -10.64
CA ASN A 123 3.42 -43.59 -10.56
C ASN A 123 2.89 -44.22 -11.85
N GLY A 124 2.43 -43.40 -12.81
CA GLY A 124 1.84 -43.86 -14.07
C GLY A 124 0.37 -44.21 -13.99
N GLU A 125 -0.32 -43.96 -12.85
CA GLU A 125 -1.76 -44.19 -12.70
C GLU A 125 -2.54 -43.07 -13.42
N PRO A 126 -3.64 -43.41 -14.12
CA PRO A 126 -4.48 -42.43 -14.80
C PRO A 126 -5.22 -41.53 -13.79
N ILE A 127 -5.32 -40.24 -14.06
CA ILE A 127 -6.04 -39.29 -13.23
C ILE A 127 -7.33 -38.89 -13.92
N PRO A 128 -8.50 -39.35 -13.44
CA PRO A 128 -9.80 -38.92 -13.96
C PRO A 128 -10.20 -37.54 -13.45
N GLY A 129 -10.97 -36.79 -14.25
CA GLY A 129 -11.51 -35.49 -13.83
C GLY A 129 -10.53 -34.30 -13.91
N VAL A 130 -9.36 -34.48 -14.51
CA VAL A 130 -8.43 -33.37 -14.76
C VAL A 130 -9.03 -32.41 -15.78
N THR A 131 -9.03 -31.14 -15.47
CA THR A 131 -9.49 -30.08 -16.39
C THR A 131 -8.37 -29.72 -17.35
N VAL A 132 -8.63 -29.88 -18.66
CA VAL A 132 -7.76 -29.48 -19.77
C VAL A 132 -8.44 -28.31 -20.48
N LEU A 133 -7.94 -27.09 -20.33
CA LEU A 133 -8.56 -25.85 -20.80
C LEU A 133 -7.62 -25.11 -21.75
N ILE A 134 -8.13 -24.51 -22.81
CA ILE A 134 -7.38 -23.56 -23.64
C ILE A 134 -7.26 -22.25 -22.86
N LYS A 135 -6.03 -21.84 -22.52
CA LYS A 135 -5.75 -20.65 -21.70
C LYS A 135 -6.40 -19.39 -22.29
N GLY A 136 -7.17 -18.69 -21.46
CA GLY A 136 -7.86 -17.46 -21.86
C GLY A 136 -9.21 -17.66 -22.57
N THR A 137 -9.70 -18.93 -22.65
CA THR A 137 -11.01 -19.25 -23.21
C THR A 137 -11.85 -20.10 -22.22
N LEU A 138 -13.08 -20.38 -22.58
CA LEU A 138 -13.94 -21.32 -21.86
C LEU A 138 -13.99 -22.70 -22.54
N ILE A 139 -13.10 -22.95 -23.52
CA ILE A 139 -13.06 -24.21 -24.27
C ILE A 139 -12.14 -25.17 -23.53
N GLY A 140 -12.70 -26.27 -23.06
CA GLY A 140 -11.93 -27.29 -22.34
C GLY A 140 -12.75 -28.58 -22.15
N VAL A 141 -12.05 -29.59 -21.68
CA VAL A 141 -12.62 -30.94 -21.42
C VAL A 141 -12.07 -31.47 -20.10
N SER A 142 -12.74 -32.47 -19.56
CA SER A 142 -12.28 -33.22 -18.39
C SER A 142 -11.78 -34.58 -18.82
N THR A 143 -10.74 -35.12 -18.17
CA THR A 143 -10.25 -36.47 -18.47
C THR A 143 -11.26 -37.55 -18.05
N ALA A 144 -11.33 -38.60 -18.82
CA ALA A 144 -12.12 -39.79 -18.56
C ALA A 144 -11.50 -40.66 -17.44
N ILE A 145 -12.17 -41.78 -17.08
CA ILE A 145 -11.72 -42.67 -15.99
C ILE A 145 -10.31 -43.26 -16.26
N ASP A 146 -9.97 -43.49 -17.51
CA ASP A 146 -8.68 -43.98 -17.97
C ASP A 146 -7.62 -42.87 -18.13
N GLY A 147 -7.92 -41.62 -17.69
CA GLY A 147 -7.09 -40.47 -17.83
C GLY A 147 -7.04 -39.88 -19.24
N SER A 148 -7.76 -40.43 -20.21
CA SER A 148 -7.77 -39.93 -21.58
C SER A 148 -8.62 -38.65 -21.75
N PHE A 149 -8.25 -37.80 -22.70
CA PHE A 149 -9.02 -36.64 -23.13
C PHE A 149 -8.98 -36.44 -24.64
N THR A 150 -9.98 -35.77 -25.16
CA THR A 150 -10.07 -35.36 -26.56
C THR A 150 -10.59 -33.94 -26.61
N LEU A 151 -9.79 -33.02 -27.16
CA LEU A 151 -10.08 -31.58 -27.20
C LEU A 151 -9.96 -31.05 -28.64
N ASP A 152 -10.97 -30.36 -29.09
CA ASP A 152 -10.96 -29.68 -30.39
C ASP A 152 -10.37 -28.29 -30.26
N LEU A 153 -9.23 -28.04 -30.93
CA LEU A 153 -8.47 -26.81 -30.90
C LEU A 153 -8.90 -25.92 -32.08
N PRO A 154 -9.33 -24.68 -31.85
CA PRO A 154 -9.79 -23.77 -32.91
C PRO A 154 -8.66 -23.06 -33.65
N GLY A 155 -7.40 -23.22 -33.23
CA GLY A 155 -6.24 -22.51 -33.76
C GLY A 155 -5.06 -23.39 -34.11
N GLU A 156 -4.02 -22.78 -34.67
CA GLU A 156 -2.77 -23.47 -35.02
C GLU A 156 -1.81 -23.60 -33.84
N THR A 157 -1.83 -22.67 -32.90
CA THR A 157 -0.98 -22.67 -31.69
C THR A 157 -1.78 -22.24 -30.50
N GLU A 158 -1.91 -23.14 -29.51
CA GLU A 158 -2.66 -22.89 -28.30
C GLU A 158 -1.81 -23.21 -27.06
N VAL A 159 -2.11 -22.55 -25.96
CA VAL A 159 -1.57 -22.88 -24.65
C VAL A 159 -2.67 -23.59 -23.86
N LEU A 160 -2.41 -24.82 -23.48
CA LEU A 160 -3.31 -25.58 -22.61
C LEU A 160 -2.93 -25.36 -21.17
N GLN A 161 -3.93 -25.13 -20.34
CA GLN A 161 -3.83 -25.14 -18.89
C GLN A 161 -4.47 -26.42 -18.37
N ILE A 162 -3.65 -27.23 -17.69
CA ILE A 162 -4.05 -28.52 -17.15
C ILE A 162 -4.06 -28.42 -15.64
N SER A 163 -5.20 -28.62 -15.01
CA SER A 163 -5.38 -28.43 -13.58
C SER A 163 -6.23 -29.51 -12.94
N PHE A 164 -5.87 -29.90 -11.72
CA PHE A 164 -6.61 -30.84 -10.89
C PHE A 164 -6.45 -30.50 -9.42
N ILE A 165 -7.42 -30.78 -8.60
CA ILE A 165 -7.38 -30.49 -7.16
C ILE A 165 -6.25 -31.29 -6.50
N GLY A 166 -5.34 -30.59 -5.81
CA GLY A 166 -4.19 -31.21 -5.15
C GLY A 166 -3.01 -31.52 -6.08
N MET A 167 -3.05 -31.13 -7.35
CA MET A 167 -1.95 -31.28 -8.30
C MET A 167 -1.45 -29.93 -8.80
N GLU A 168 -0.20 -29.88 -9.24
CA GLU A 168 0.45 -28.69 -9.79
C GLU A 168 -0.17 -28.34 -11.16
N THR A 169 -0.65 -27.12 -11.32
CA THR A 169 -1.19 -26.66 -12.59
C THR A 169 -0.08 -26.51 -13.63
N GLN A 170 -0.22 -27.13 -14.79
CA GLN A 170 0.74 -27.07 -15.86
C GLN A 170 0.21 -26.27 -17.06
N GLU A 171 1.10 -25.46 -17.68
CA GLU A 171 0.83 -24.75 -18.92
C GLU A 171 1.71 -25.33 -20.04
N ILE A 172 1.08 -25.90 -21.07
CA ILE A 172 1.77 -26.57 -22.15
C ILE A 172 1.40 -25.90 -23.48
N LYS A 173 2.42 -25.47 -24.23
CA LYS A 173 2.22 -24.94 -25.60
C LYS A 173 2.08 -26.09 -26.58
N ILE A 174 1.00 -26.08 -27.35
CA ILE A 174 0.71 -27.06 -28.38
C ILE A 174 1.10 -26.52 -29.74
N SER A 175 2.03 -27.20 -30.42
CA SER A 175 2.40 -26.85 -31.81
C SER A 175 1.40 -27.41 -32.83
N PRO A 176 1.35 -26.82 -34.06
CA PRO A 176 0.41 -27.27 -35.10
C PRO A 176 0.52 -28.73 -35.51
N GLN A 177 1.65 -29.36 -35.26
CA GLN A 177 1.94 -30.74 -35.65
C GLN A 177 1.66 -31.76 -34.53
N MET A 178 1.34 -31.29 -33.29
CA MET A 178 1.13 -32.15 -32.13
C MET A 178 -0.33 -32.60 -32.07
N ASN A 179 -0.59 -33.87 -32.33
CA ASN A 179 -1.92 -34.46 -32.29
C ASN A 179 -2.13 -35.32 -31.04
N GLU A 180 -1.08 -35.63 -30.31
CA GLU A 180 -1.11 -36.42 -29.10
C GLU A 180 -0.29 -35.74 -27.98
N LEU A 181 -0.82 -35.74 -26.75
CA LEU A 181 -0.23 -35.10 -25.59
C LEU A 181 -0.34 -36.01 -24.36
N ASN A 182 0.80 -36.45 -23.84
CA ASN A 182 0.88 -37.20 -22.60
C ASN A 182 1.41 -36.29 -21.49
N VAL A 183 0.66 -36.15 -20.40
CA VAL A 183 0.97 -35.26 -19.30
C VAL A 183 1.13 -36.06 -18.03
N VAL A 184 2.21 -35.80 -17.30
CA VAL A 184 2.42 -36.31 -15.94
C VAL A 184 2.20 -35.18 -14.98
N MET A 185 1.19 -35.28 -14.12
CA MET A 185 0.91 -34.31 -13.06
C MET A 185 1.64 -34.69 -11.78
N ARG A 186 2.15 -33.68 -11.11
CA ARG A 186 2.78 -33.81 -9.81
C ARG A 186 1.81 -33.37 -8.71
N PRO A 187 1.84 -34.04 -7.54
CA PRO A 187 1.11 -33.52 -6.40
C PRO A 187 1.54 -32.09 -6.12
N HIS A 188 0.61 -31.17 -6.06
CA HIS A 188 0.86 -29.88 -5.50
C HIS A 188 1.00 -30.08 -3.99
N ILE A 189 2.21 -30.40 -3.56
CA ILE A 189 2.56 -30.29 -2.16
C ILE A 189 2.49 -28.79 -1.89
N SER A 190 1.32 -28.30 -1.50
CA SER A 190 1.23 -27.10 -0.68
C SER A 190 2.06 -27.46 0.54
N GLU A 191 3.34 -27.17 0.53
CA GLU A 191 4.08 -26.99 1.76
C GLU A 191 3.25 -25.97 2.52
N LEU A 192 2.45 -26.44 3.49
CA LEU A 192 1.94 -25.59 4.56
C LEU A 192 3.22 -24.94 5.04
N GLU A 193 3.39 -23.63 4.79
CA GLU A 193 4.55 -22.88 5.23
C GLU A 193 4.69 -23.23 6.71
N GLU A 194 5.65 -24.10 7.03
CA GLU A 194 5.85 -24.58 8.37
C GLU A 194 6.15 -23.35 9.21
N VAL A 195 5.30 -23.08 10.20
CA VAL A 195 5.48 -21.93 11.05
C VAL A 195 6.77 -22.15 11.86
N ILE A 196 7.82 -21.48 11.41
CA ILE A 196 9.14 -21.54 12.05
C ILE A 196 9.14 -20.53 13.19
N VAL A 197 9.45 -21.02 14.37
CA VAL A 197 9.76 -20.23 15.55
C VAL A 197 11.25 -19.91 15.53
N SER A 198 11.58 -18.63 15.47
CA SER A 198 12.96 -18.17 15.60
C SER A 198 13.18 -17.66 17.03
N THR A 199 14.14 -18.24 17.73
CA THR A 199 14.64 -17.69 19.00
C THR A 199 15.73 -16.64 18.78
N GLY A 200 16.07 -16.34 17.51
CA GLY A 200 17.19 -15.48 17.12
C GLY A 200 18.51 -16.25 16.95
N TYR A 201 18.73 -17.34 17.66
CA TYR A 201 19.90 -18.23 17.54
C TYR A 201 19.56 -19.55 16.89
N THR A 202 18.35 -20.05 17.11
CA THR A 202 17.86 -21.32 16.57
C THR A 202 16.52 -21.11 15.90
N GLN A 203 16.29 -21.90 14.86
CA GLN A 203 15.01 -21.98 14.18
C GLN A 203 14.44 -23.38 14.38
N THR A 204 13.24 -23.45 14.92
CA THR A 204 12.54 -24.71 15.18
C THR A 204 11.12 -24.65 14.69
N ALA A 205 10.57 -25.77 14.25
CA ALA A 205 9.15 -25.86 13.92
C ALA A 205 8.29 -25.54 15.16
N LYS A 206 7.24 -24.76 14.99
CA LYS A 206 6.36 -24.33 16.11
C LYS A 206 5.88 -25.50 16.97
N TRP A 207 5.60 -26.67 16.37
CA TRP A 207 5.13 -27.85 17.09
C TRP A 207 6.21 -28.49 17.98
N ARG A 208 7.50 -28.17 17.78
CA ARG A 208 8.62 -28.61 18.61
C ARG A 208 8.97 -27.62 19.72
N ALA A 209 8.44 -26.41 19.68
CA ALA A 209 8.68 -25.42 20.72
C ALA A 209 7.95 -25.85 21.99
N THR A 210 8.68 -26.00 23.08
CA THR A 210 8.15 -26.46 24.38
C THR A 210 7.59 -25.32 25.22
N GLY A 211 8.02 -24.10 24.97
CA GLY A 211 7.60 -22.90 25.70
C GLY A 211 6.40 -22.17 25.07
N SER A 212 5.89 -21.16 25.78
CA SER A 212 4.83 -20.29 25.28
C SER A 212 5.40 -19.28 24.28
N VAL A 213 5.32 -19.63 23.02
CA VAL A 213 5.82 -18.82 21.90
C VAL A 213 4.67 -18.44 20.97
N ALA A 214 4.57 -17.16 20.65
CA ALA A 214 3.63 -16.65 19.66
C ALA A 214 4.38 -16.15 18.42
N VAL A 215 3.85 -16.47 17.24
CA VAL A 215 4.43 -16.04 15.95
C VAL A 215 3.39 -15.20 15.21
N VAL A 216 3.81 -14.05 14.73
CA VAL A 216 3.03 -13.15 13.89
C VAL A 216 3.62 -13.17 12.48
N ASP A 217 2.79 -13.56 11.52
CA ASP A 217 3.15 -13.69 10.11
C ASP A 217 3.31 -12.33 9.42
N LYS A 218 4.12 -12.28 8.37
CA LYS A 218 4.35 -11.09 7.53
C LYS A 218 3.07 -10.40 7.04
N LYS A 219 1.99 -11.15 6.81
CA LYS A 219 0.70 -10.62 6.36
C LYS A 219 0.13 -9.54 7.29
N VAL A 220 0.51 -9.57 8.56
CA VAL A 220 0.11 -8.54 9.54
C VAL A 220 0.85 -7.24 9.31
N PHE A 221 2.07 -7.29 8.79
CA PHE A 221 2.97 -6.13 8.63
C PHE A 221 2.92 -5.54 7.22
N GLU A 222 2.64 -6.37 6.22
CA GLU A 222 2.65 -5.95 4.81
C GLU A 222 1.50 -5.00 4.47
N ASN A 223 1.82 -3.95 3.72
CA ASN A 223 0.85 -2.99 3.17
C ASN A 223 -0.06 -2.31 4.21
N LYS A 224 0.44 -2.11 5.41
CA LYS A 224 -0.27 -1.37 6.46
C LYS A 224 0.13 0.11 6.45
N ALA A 225 -0.86 0.96 6.74
CA ALA A 225 -0.65 2.40 6.82
C ALA A 225 0.01 2.86 8.14
N LEU A 226 0.23 1.95 9.10
CA LEU A 226 0.85 2.30 10.37
C LEU A 226 2.37 2.44 10.23
N PRO A 227 2.95 3.53 10.73
CA PRO A 227 4.36 3.86 10.49
C PRO A 227 5.34 3.05 11.35
N THR A 228 4.88 2.46 12.47
CA THR A 228 5.74 1.78 13.44
C THR A 228 5.30 0.34 13.67
N MET A 229 6.29 -0.55 13.76
CA MET A 229 6.11 -1.98 13.93
C MET A 229 5.43 -2.36 15.25
N ASP A 230 5.75 -1.65 16.31
CA ASP A 230 5.21 -1.86 17.65
C ASP A 230 3.68 -1.68 17.68
N LYS A 231 3.14 -0.69 16.99
CA LYS A 231 1.69 -0.47 16.87
C LYS A 231 1.00 -1.59 16.08
N LEU A 232 1.69 -2.20 15.12
CA LEU A 232 1.14 -3.32 14.33
C LEU A 232 0.95 -4.60 15.16
N LEU A 233 1.66 -4.74 16.29
CA LEU A 233 1.50 -5.87 17.19
C LEU A 233 0.26 -5.75 18.10
N GLN A 234 -0.40 -4.59 18.11
CA GLN A 234 -1.57 -4.36 18.96
C GLN A 234 -2.71 -5.32 18.61
N GLY A 235 -3.20 -6.07 19.62
CA GLY A 235 -4.30 -7.01 19.46
C GLY A 235 -3.97 -8.30 18.68
N GLN A 236 -2.72 -8.51 18.27
CA GLN A 236 -2.33 -9.69 17.49
C GLN A 236 -2.02 -10.91 18.35
N ILE A 237 -1.66 -10.70 19.62
CA ILE A 237 -1.11 -11.77 20.46
C ILE A 237 -1.73 -11.72 21.87
N ALA A 238 -2.22 -12.87 22.32
CA ALA A 238 -2.70 -13.02 23.69
C ALA A 238 -1.54 -12.85 24.69
N GLY A 239 -1.78 -12.14 25.79
CA GLY A 239 -0.78 -11.87 26.83
C GLY A 239 0.20 -10.73 26.49
N VAL A 240 0.06 -10.07 25.34
CA VAL A 240 0.85 -8.90 24.96
C VAL A 240 -0.04 -7.65 24.97
N SER A 241 0.28 -6.70 25.83
CA SER A 241 -0.37 -5.40 25.90
C SER A 241 0.46 -4.37 25.13
N VAL A 242 -0.14 -3.75 24.14
CA VAL A 242 0.47 -2.67 23.35
C VAL A 242 -0.38 -1.41 23.55
N GLN A 243 0.19 -0.38 24.13
CA GLN A 243 -0.48 0.88 24.40
C GLN A 243 0.24 2.00 23.66
N ALA A 244 -0.45 2.64 22.72
CA ALA A 244 0.03 3.89 22.13
C ALA A 244 0.08 4.97 23.22
N ARG A 245 1.19 5.72 23.28
CA ARG A 245 1.35 6.80 24.26
C ARG A 245 0.58 8.04 23.81
N SER A 246 0.61 8.32 22.54
CA SER A 246 -0.12 9.41 21.91
C SER A 246 -0.47 9.09 20.46
N GLY A 247 -1.18 10.01 19.80
CA GLY A 247 -1.44 9.97 18.36
C GLY A 247 -0.32 10.59 17.50
N ARG A 248 0.81 10.97 18.07
CA ARG A 248 1.92 11.59 17.32
C ARG A 248 2.54 10.57 16.35
N PRO A 249 2.82 10.99 15.11
CA PRO A 249 3.55 10.18 14.17
C PRO A 249 4.95 9.81 14.68
N GLY A 250 5.38 8.56 14.40
CA GLY A 250 6.72 8.08 14.79
C GLY A 250 6.91 7.76 16.27
N GLU A 251 5.94 8.04 17.14
CA GLU A 251 6.04 7.72 18.55
C GLU A 251 5.83 6.23 18.80
N SER A 252 6.73 5.63 19.61
CA SER A 252 6.71 4.22 19.96
C SER A 252 5.61 3.90 20.97
N ALA A 253 4.98 2.74 20.79
CA ALA A 253 4.03 2.20 21.75
C ALA A 253 4.76 1.58 22.95
N LYS A 254 4.09 1.55 24.10
CA LYS A 254 4.54 0.83 25.29
C LYS A 254 4.08 -0.62 25.17
N ILE A 255 5.03 -1.56 25.17
CA ILE A 255 4.74 -2.99 25.08
C ILE A 255 5.02 -3.65 26.42
N ARG A 256 4.13 -4.53 26.83
CA ARG A 256 4.29 -5.40 27.99
C ARG A 256 3.85 -6.82 27.66
N ILE A 257 4.66 -7.78 28.10
CA ILE A 257 4.41 -9.21 27.94
C ILE A 257 4.07 -9.78 29.31
N ARG A 258 2.89 -10.44 29.44
CA ARG A 258 2.39 -11.01 30.68
C ARG A 258 2.28 -10.03 31.85
N GLY A 259 2.10 -8.74 31.58
CA GLY A 259 1.89 -7.71 32.59
C GLY A 259 3.16 -7.01 33.06
N THR A 260 3.15 -6.49 34.29
CA THR A 260 4.28 -5.76 34.86
C THR A 260 4.99 -6.67 35.86
N ASN A 261 6.21 -7.07 35.56
CA ASN A 261 7.05 -7.95 36.35
C ASN A 261 8.06 -7.20 37.25
N THR A 262 8.11 -5.87 37.16
CA THR A 262 8.98 -5.03 37.96
C THR A 262 8.31 -3.73 38.35
N ILE A 263 8.57 -3.24 39.56
CA ILE A 263 8.05 -1.95 40.06
C ILE A 263 9.02 -0.83 39.73
N THR A 264 10.32 -1.08 39.81
CA THR A 264 11.37 -0.06 39.66
C THR A 264 12.23 -0.23 38.41
N GLY A 265 12.16 -1.39 37.76
CA GLY A 265 12.94 -1.71 36.57
C GLY A 265 12.19 -1.44 35.27
N ASN A 266 12.91 -1.65 34.14
CA ASN A 266 12.31 -1.57 32.83
C ASN A 266 11.52 -2.86 32.53
N ALA A 267 10.20 -2.74 32.45
CA ALA A 267 9.29 -3.85 32.12
C ALA A 267 9.07 -4.03 30.59
N GLU A 268 9.79 -3.30 29.75
CA GLU A 268 9.67 -3.43 28.29
C GLU A 268 10.46 -4.65 27.80
N PRO A 269 9.95 -5.36 26.78
CA PRO A 269 10.63 -6.53 26.22
C PRO A 269 11.94 -6.17 25.55
N LEU A 270 12.85 -7.14 25.50
CA LEU A 270 14.07 -7.06 24.70
C LEU A 270 13.73 -7.28 23.23
N TRP A 271 14.20 -6.39 22.37
CA TRP A 271 14.10 -6.57 20.92
C TRP A 271 15.36 -7.23 20.38
N VAL A 272 15.16 -8.23 19.53
CA VAL A 272 16.22 -8.95 18.83
C VAL A 272 15.89 -8.94 17.34
N VAL A 273 16.80 -8.49 16.52
CA VAL A 273 16.63 -8.42 15.06
C VAL A 273 17.67 -9.30 14.42
N ASP A 274 17.22 -10.31 13.67
CA ASP A 274 18.08 -11.29 13.01
C ASP A 274 19.18 -11.86 13.93
N GLY A 275 18.80 -12.13 15.19
CA GLY A 275 19.70 -12.67 16.21
C GLY A 275 20.52 -11.62 16.97
N VAL A 276 20.48 -10.35 16.59
CA VAL A 276 21.23 -9.28 17.25
C VAL A 276 20.32 -8.55 18.27
N PRO A 277 20.61 -8.62 19.57
CA PRO A 277 19.86 -7.87 20.56
C PRO A 277 20.08 -6.36 20.39
N LEU A 278 18.99 -5.62 20.25
CA LEU A 278 19.07 -4.17 20.13
C LEU A 278 19.40 -3.55 21.50
N GLN A 279 20.39 -2.68 21.49
CA GLN A 279 20.69 -1.88 22.67
C GLN A 279 19.77 -0.64 22.66
N LYS A 280 19.20 -0.33 23.82
CA LYS A 280 18.53 0.96 24.01
C LYS A 280 19.61 2.03 24.07
N ASN A 281 19.76 2.77 22.99
CA ASN A 281 20.53 4.01 23.07
C ASN A 281 19.69 5.00 23.88
N ILE A 282 20.11 5.24 25.13
CA ILE A 282 19.57 6.35 25.91
C ILE A 282 20.18 7.61 25.27
N PRO A 283 19.39 8.45 24.57
CA PRO A 283 19.94 9.68 24.02
C PRO A 283 20.46 10.55 25.16
N LEU A 284 21.52 11.29 24.89
CA LEU A 284 22.03 12.28 25.84
C LEU A 284 20.94 13.33 26.08
N ILE A 285 20.34 13.27 27.25
CA ILE A 285 19.28 14.19 27.68
C ILE A 285 19.90 15.57 27.79
N SER A 286 19.39 16.52 27.01
CA SER A 286 19.83 17.91 27.14
C SER A 286 19.31 18.52 28.47
N THR A 287 20.06 19.41 29.06
CA THR A 287 19.64 20.17 30.25
C THR A 287 18.31 20.92 30.05
N GLY A 288 17.99 21.27 28.80
CA GLY A 288 16.70 21.85 28.41
C GLY A 288 15.52 20.89 28.53
N GLN A 289 15.71 19.63 28.11
CA GLN A 289 14.69 18.59 28.23
C GLN A 289 14.42 18.21 29.69
N ILE A 290 15.48 18.18 30.52
CA ILE A 290 15.33 17.95 31.96
C ILE A 290 14.52 19.07 32.61
N LYS A 291 14.78 20.33 32.26
CA LYS A 291 14.04 21.50 32.79
C LYS A 291 12.60 21.55 32.30
N ALA A 292 12.33 21.10 31.09
CA ALA A 292 10.98 21.03 30.53
C ALA A 292 10.16 19.82 31.01
N GLY A 293 10.79 18.87 31.72
CA GLY A 293 10.13 17.61 32.10
C GLY A 293 9.76 16.74 30.89
N ASP A 294 10.29 17.05 29.71
CA ASP A 294 10.01 16.33 28.48
C ASP A 294 10.98 15.17 28.31
N PHE A 295 10.51 14.01 28.75
CA PHE A 295 11.23 12.74 28.64
C PHE A 295 10.66 11.85 27.51
N SER A 296 9.80 12.39 26.65
CA SER A 296 9.10 11.63 25.62
C SER A 296 10.05 11.03 24.58
N ASP A 297 11.15 11.71 24.25
CA ASP A 297 12.13 11.29 23.25
C ASP A 297 13.17 10.28 23.79
N ILE A 298 13.21 10.05 25.11
CA ILE A 298 14.22 9.20 25.75
C ILE A 298 14.01 7.72 25.44
N PHE A 299 12.83 7.35 25.05
CA PHE A 299 12.42 5.96 24.83
C PHE A 299 12.14 5.63 23.37
N THR A 300 12.92 6.14 22.44
CA THR A 300 12.87 5.64 21.07
C THR A 300 13.36 4.20 21.06
N ASN A 301 12.45 3.27 20.79
CA ASN A 301 12.82 1.87 20.59
C ASN A 301 13.71 1.78 19.36
N GLY A 302 14.87 1.11 19.45
CA GLY A 302 15.76 0.86 18.32
C GLY A 302 15.08 0.17 17.12
N VAL A 303 13.90 -0.39 17.35
CA VAL A 303 13.01 -1.00 16.35
C VAL A 303 12.30 0.04 15.47
N ALA A 304 12.18 1.28 15.89
CA ALA A 304 11.54 2.33 15.09
C ALA A 304 12.23 2.55 13.72
N GLY A 305 13.50 2.13 13.61
CA GLY A 305 14.27 2.16 12.37
C GLY A 305 13.91 1.07 11.36
N ILE A 306 13.26 -0.03 11.77
CA ILE A 306 12.97 -1.14 10.87
C ILE A 306 11.71 -0.85 10.08
N ASN A 307 11.76 -1.09 8.75
CA ASN A 307 10.58 -0.99 7.93
C ASN A 307 9.69 -2.22 8.15
N PRO A 308 8.40 -2.06 8.52
CA PRO A 308 7.50 -3.19 8.67
C PRO A 308 7.39 -4.09 7.42
N ASN A 309 7.56 -3.54 6.23
CA ASN A 309 7.53 -4.31 4.99
C ASN A 309 8.76 -5.22 4.81
N ASP A 310 9.84 -5.02 5.56
CA ASP A 310 11.03 -5.89 5.54
C ASP A 310 10.91 -7.08 6.48
N ILE A 311 9.81 -7.19 7.24
CA ILE A 311 9.62 -8.23 8.23
C ILE A 311 9.07 -9.49 7.56
N GLU A 312 9.69 -10.64 7.80
CA GLU A 312 9.17 -11.96 7.43
C GLU A 312 8.26 -12.52 8.54
N ASN A 313 8.71 -12.47 9.79
CA ASN A 313 7.89 -12.82 10.94
C ASN A 313 8.39 -12.16 12.22
N VAL A 314 7.51 -12.12 13.22
CA VAL A 314 7.85 -11.71 14.59
C VAL A 314 7.50 -12.83 15.52
N THR A 315 8.49 -13.30 16.26
CA THR A 315 8.34 -14.32 17.30
C THR A 315 8.42 -13.67 18.68
N ILE A 316 7.43 -13.93 19.54
CA ILE A 316 7.43 -13.42 20.90
C ILE A 316 7.66 -14.57 21.87
N LEU A 317 8.78 -14.49 22.58
CA LEU A 317 9.15 -15.42 23.65
C LEU A 317 8.53 -14.89 24.93
N GLN A 318 7.42 -15.48 25.30
CA GLN A 318 6.65 -15.06 26.48
C GLN A 318 7.11 -15.78 27.74
N ASP A 319 7.77 -16.94 27.61
CA ASP A 319 8.21 -17.75 28.71
C ASP A 319 9.66 -17.44 29.10
N GLU A 320 9.93 -17.42 30.40
CA GLU A 320 11.27 -17.17 30.94
C GLU A 320 12.28 -18.24 30.49
N ALA A 321 11.84 -19.49 30.31
CA ALA A 321 12.70 -20.58 29.84
C ALA A 321 13.24 -20.32 28.43
N GLU A 322 12.38 -19.88 27.52
CA GLU A 322 12.78 -19.55 26.13
C GLU A 322 13.57 -18.23 26.05
N ALA A 323 13.27 -17.28 26.97
CA ALA A 323 13.95 -16.00 27.04
C ALA A 323 15.31 -16.07 27.74
N ALA A 324 15.58 -17.14 28.50
CA ALA A 324 16.78 -17.30 29.35
C ALA A 324 18.11 -17.18 28.58
N ILE A 325 18.13 -17.52 27.28
CA ILE A 325 19.32 -17.38 26.41
C ILE A 325 19.80 -15.92 26.28
N TYR A 326 18.93 -14.95 26.55
CA TYR A 326 19.25 -13.53 26.52
C TYR A 326 19.59 -12.95 27.90
N GLY A 327 19.58 -13.80 28.94
CA GLY A 327 19.92 -13.43 30.31
C GLY A 327 18.96 -12.43 30.96
N SER A 328 19.46 -11.65 31.91
CA SER A 328 18.64 -10.70 32.69
C SER A 328 17.98 -9.60 31.89
N ARG A 329 18.48 -9.32 30.68
CA ARG A 329 17.89 -8.32 29.77
C ARG A 329 16.51 -8.75 29.26
N ALA A 330 16.19 -10.04 29.31
CA ALA A 330 14.95 -10.63 28.83
C ALA A 330 13.87 -10.75 29.91
N ALA A 331 14.06 -10.17 31.10
CA ALA A 331 13.09 -10.23 32.18
C ALA A 331 11.68 -9.71 31.81
N GLY A 332 11.58 -8.81 30.83
CA GLY A 332 10.32 -8.33 30.27
C GLY A 332 9.78 -9.16 29.10
N GLY A 333 10.39 -10.33 28.81
CA GLY A 333 10.16 -11.11 27.59
C GLY A 333 11.04 -10.66 26.43
N VAL A 334 10.97 -11.38 25.31
CA VAL A 334 11.77 -11.10 24.11
C VAL A 334 10.88 -11.06 22.88
N ILE A 335 11.09 -10.06 22.04
CA ILE A 335 10.47 -9.93 20.73
C ILE A 335 11.56 -10.13 19.69
N VAL A 336 11.52 -11.25 18.98
CA VAL A 336 12.47 -11.61 17.92
C VAL A 336 11.86 -11.25 16.57
N VAL A 337 12.50 -10.38 15.86
CA VAL A 337 12.14 -9.96 14.50
C VAL A 337 13.04 -10.68 13.51
N THR A 338 12.45 -11.38 12.57
CA THR A 338 13.16 -11.97 11.45
C THR A 338 12.85 -11.16 10.20
N THR A 339 13.88 -10.62 9.55
CA THR A 339 13.70 -9.84 8.32
C THR A 339 13.75 -10.74 7.09
N LYS A 340 13.15 -10.24 5.99
CA LYS A 340 13.10 -10.94 4.70
C LYS A 340 14.51 -11.24 4.17
N THR A 341 14.64 -12.40 3.54
CA THR A 341 15.85 -12.84 2.86
C THR A 341 15.61 -13.01 1.36
N GLY A 342 16.68 -13.11 0.58
CA GLY A 342 16.59 -13.41 -0.84
C GLY A 342 16.07 -14.82 -1.09
N LYS A 343 15.35 -15.02 -2.18
CA LYS A 343 14.90 -16.33 -2.66
C LYS A 343 15.64 -16.69 -3.93
N SER A 344 15.98 -17.98 -4.09
CA SER A 344 16.59 -18.47 -5.34
C SER A 344 15.60 -18.30 -6.50
N GLY A 345 16.10 -17.89 -7.67
CA GLY A 345 15.30 -17.65 -8.85
C GLY A 345 15.65 -16.36 -9.57
N LYS A 346 14.81 -16.01 -10.55
CA LYS A 346 14.93 -14.74 -11.28
C LYS A 346 14.70 -13.58 -10.33
N MET A 347 15.34 -12.44 -10.62
CA MET A 347 15.14 -11.20 -9.87
C MET A 347 13.66 -10.82 -9.85
N ALA A 348 13.10 -10.72 -8.65
CA ALA A 348 11.77 -10.20 -8.38
C ALA A 348 11.89 -8.76 -7.89
N VAL A 349 11.07 -7.87 -8.45
CA VAL A 349 10.98 -6.48 -8.05
C VAL A 349 9.57 -6.23 -7.51
N ASN A 350 9.49 -5.76 -6.28
CA ASN A 350 8.22 -5.41 -5.67
C ASN A 350 8.20 -3.93 -5.32
N TYR A 351 7.16 -3.24 -5.74
CA TYR A 351 6.88 -1.86 -5.33
C TYR A 351 5.50 -1.79 -4.69
N SER A 352 5.43 -1.16 -3.54
CA SER A 352 4.16 -0.84 -2.88
C SER A 352 4.11 0.63 -2.47
N MET A 353 2.92 1.20 -2.57
CA MET A 353 2.62 2.55 -2.14
C MET A 353 1.33 2.54 -1.33
N ASN A 354 1.37 3.17 -0.17
CA ASN A 354 0.20 3.37 0.66
C ASN A 354 0.00 4.86 0.90
N VAL A 355 -1.24 5.30 0.76
CA VAL A 355 -1.66 6.65 1.10
C VAL A 355 -2.75 6.55 2.16
N SER A 356 -2.59 7.25 3.26
CA SER A 356 -3.61 7.35 4.30
C SER A 356 -3.99 8.80 4.53
N MET A 357 -5.24 9.02 4.86
CA MET A 357 -5.78 10.33 5.16
C MET A 357 -6.51 10.28 6.49
N VAL A 358 -6.11 11.16 7.41
CA VAL A 358 -6.79 11.38 8.68
C VAL A 358 -7.48 12.73 8.59
N MET A 359 -8.80 12.70 8.61
CA MET A 359 -9.56 13.92 8.55
C MET A 359 -9.39 14.76 9.82
N LYS A 360 -9.40 16.07 9.65
CA LYS A 360 -9.49 17.01 10.78
C LYS A 360 -10.73 16.66 11.61
N PRO A 361 -10.65 16.67 12.95
CA PRO A 361 -11.81 16.50 13.81
C PRO A 361 -12.92 17.49 13.41
N GLY A 362 -14.14 17.04 13.41
CA GLY A 362 -15.29 17.92 13.25
C GLY A 362 -15.41 18.89 14.43
N ARG A 363 -16.12 19.99 14.25
CA ARG A 363 -16.46 20.87 15.38
C ARG A 363 -17.33 20.08 16.35
N ASP A 364 -16.91 20.02 17.60
CA ASP A 364 -17.72 19.44 18.66
C ASP A 364 -18.88 20.42 18.94
N PRO A 365 -20.15 19.99 18.77
CA PRO A 365 -21.31 20.87 19.03
C PRO A 365 -21.45 21.25 20.51
N GLU A 366 -20.77 20.51 21.41
CA GLU A 366 -20.80 20.78 22.85
C GLU A 366 -19.73 21.81 23.30
N LEU A 367 -18.82 22.22 22.39
CA LEU A 367 -17.88 23.29 22.72
C LEU A 367 -18.55 24.65 22.70
N MET A 368 -18.44 25.38 23.81
CA MET A 368 -18.89 26.75 23.92
C MET A 368 -18.18 27.67 22.95
N ASN A 369 -18.89 28.60 22.34
CA ASN A 369 -18.27 29.71 21.65
C ASN A 369 -17.83 30.78 22.69
N SER A 370 -17.08 31.79 22.22
CA SER A 370 -16.54 32.81 23.15
C SER A 370 -17.60 33.54 23.94
N ARG A 371 -18.76 33.84 23.34
CA ARG A 371 -19.87 34.48 24.01
C ARG A 371 -20.48 33.58 25.09
N GLU A 372 -20.79 32.34 24.75
CA GLU A 372 -21.35 31.36 25.69
C GLU A 372 -20.40 31.12 26.86
N LYS A 373 -19.07 31.03 26.61
CA LYS A 373 -18.09 30.89 27.67
C LYS A 373 -18.06 32.11 28.59
N LEU A 374 -18.07 33.32 28.06
CA LEU A 374 -18.05 34.55 28.85
C LEU A 374 -19.35 34.73 29.64
N GLU A 375 -20.50 34.39 29.07
CA GLU A 375 -21.80 34.37 29.75
C GLU A 375 -21.77 33.37 30.93
N TRP A 376 -21.26 32.16 30.71
CA TRP A 376 -21.10 31.16 31.77
C TRP A 376 -20.12 31.62 32.87
N GLU A 377 -18.99 32.23 32.52
CA GLU A 377 -18.04 32.77 33.47
C GLU A 377 -18.66 33.95 34.27
N GLN A 378 -19.53 34.75 33.64
CA GLN A 378 -20.25 35.84 34.30
C GLN A 378 -21.29 35.28 35.28
N GLU A 379 -22.06 34.26 34.89
CA GLU A 379 -23.03 33.61 35.79
C GLU A 379 -22.34 33.06 37.03
N LEU A 380 -21.22 32.38 36.84
CA LEU A 380 -20.40 31.86 37.97
C LEU A 380 -19.85 32.99 38.84
N TRP A 381 -19.38 34.08 38.24
CA TRP A 381 -18.92 35.24 39.01
C TRP A 381 -20.04 35.84 39.84
N ASP A 382 -21.22 35.99 39.30
CA ASP A 382 -22.39 36.55 39.98
C ASP A 382 -22.86 35.66 41.13
N GLU A 383 -22.79 34.32 40.98
CA GLU A 383 -23.06 33.35 42.04
C GLU A 383 -22.04 33.47 43.17
N PHE A 384 -20.74 33.50 42.87
CA PHE A 384 -19.71 33.71 43.86
C PHE A 384 -19.77 35.07 44.53
N ALA A 385 -20.12 36.11 43.79
CA ALA A 385 -20.32 37.46 44.36
C ALA A 385 -21.51 37.51 45.33
N ALA A 386 -22.60 36.82 44.99
CA ALA A 386 -23.78 36.71 45.85
C ALA A 386 -23.50 35.97 47.16
N GLU A 387 -22.59 34.98 47.16
CA GLU A 387 -22.16 34.28 48.33
C GLU A 387 -21.07 34.99 49.15
N GLY A 388 -20.63 36.17 48.75
CA GLY A 388 -19.62 36.97 49.43
C GLY A 388 -18.17 36.53 49.16
N TYR A 389 -17.95 35.71 48.15
CA TYR A 389 -16.64 35.20 47.78
C TYR A 389 -15.91 36.07 46.72
N ALA A 390 -16.57 37.05 46.16
CA ALA A 390 -16.01 37.92 45.14
C ALA A 390 -14.82 38.73 45.69
N GLY A 391 -13.64 38.57 45.10
CA GLY A 391 -12.44 39.33 45.43
C GLY A 391 -11.52 38.77 46.52
N GLY A 392 -11.79 37.56 47.05
CA GLY A 392 -10.89 36.91 48.02
C GLY A 392 -9.74 36.09 47.36
N ASP A 393 -8.51 36.14 47.97
CA ASP A 393 -7.36 35.36 47.51
C ASP A 393 -7.50 33.83 47.64
N ARG A 394 -8.59 33.38 48.24
CA ARG A 394 -8.84 31.97 48.58
C ARG A 394 -9.57 31.17 47.51
N TYR A 395 -10.15 31.82 46.52
CA TYR A 395 -10.95 31.13 45.50
C TYR A 395 -10.39 31.36 44.12
N PRO A 396 -10.38 30.31 43.26
CA PRO A 396 -9.93 30.49 41.89
C PRO A 396 -10.82 31.49 41.20
N VAL A 397 -10.22 32.48 40.58
CA VAL A 397 -10.90 33.43 39.72
C VAL A 397 -11.47 32.63 38.54
N VAL A 398 -12.79 32.75 38.32
CA VAL A 398 -13.46 31.99 37.28
C VAL A 398 -13.18 32.64 35.93
N GLY A 399 -12.19 32.12 35.22
CA GLY A 399 -11.83 32.52 33.88
C GLY A 399 -11.45 34.02 33.76
N ILE A 400 -11.55 34.54 32.54
CA ILE A 400 -11.16 35.91 32.24
C ILE A 400 -12.14 36.92 32.82
N VAL A 401 -13.45 36.60 32.85
CA VAL A 401 -14.47 37.47 33.43
C VAL A 401 -14.19 37.69 34.92
N GLY A 402 -13.87 36.62 35.65
CA GLY A 402 -13.51 36.73 37.06
C GLY A 402 -12.25 37.57 37.28
N MET A 403 -11.23 37.48 36.41
CA MET A 403 -10.04 38.34 36.48
C MET A 403 -10.37 39.81 36.28
N ILE A 404 -11.21 40.12 35.28
CA ILE A 404 -11.65 41.48 34.97
C ILE A 404 -12.46 42.03 36.14
N ARG A 405 -13.47 41.31 36.60
CA ARG A 405 -14.40 41.76 37.68
C ARG A 405 -13.70 41.91 39.02
N SER A 406 -12.70 41.06 39.31
CA SER A 406 -11.91 41.17 40.56
C SER A 406 -10.81 42.24 40.51
N GLY A 407 -10.60 42.86 39.36
CA GLY A 407 -9.53 43.89 39.19
C GLY A 407 -8.13 43.33 39.40
N LYS A 408 -7.86 42.07 38.97
CA LYS A 408 -6.53 41.48 39.08
C LYS A 408 -5.62 41.93 37.93
N GLU A 409 -4.32 42.00 38.21
CA GLU A 409 -3.27 42.31 37.24
C GLU A 409 -3.56 43.61 36.44
N GLU A 410 -3.68 43.51 35.12
CA GLU A 410 -3.89 44.61 34.19
C GLU A 410 -5.28 45.21 34.26
N PHE A 411 -6.23 44.56 34.89
CA PHE A 411 -7.62 45.01 35.03
C PHE A 411 -7.88 45.87 36.28
N ARG A 412 -6.85 46.16 37.10
CA ARG A 412 -7.00 46.82 38.41
C ARG A 412 -7.63 48.20 38.33
N ASP A 413 -7.28 48.96 37.30
CA ASP A 413 -7.68 50.35 37.15
C ASP A 413 -8.87 50.54 36.20
N MET A 414 -9.47 49.45 35.74
CA MET A 414 -10.63 49.51 34.84
C MET A 414 -11.90 49.91 35.59
N SER A 415 -12.61 50.92 35.08
CA SER A 415 -13.97 51.21 35.50
C SER A 415 -14.93 50.10 35.06
N VAL A 416 -16.09 49.99 35.74
CA VAL A 416 -17.14 49.01 35.40
C VAL A 416 -17.55 49.08 33.92
N THR A 417 -17.64 50.32 33.37
CA THR A 417 -18.00 50.53 31.96
C THR A 417 -16.91 50.01 31.02
N GLU A 418 -15.64 50.18 31.35
CA GLU A 418 -14.52 49.66 30.58
C GLU A 418 -14.44 48.14 30.65
N GLN A 419 -14.69 47.56 31.82
CA GLN A 419 -14.76 46.11 32.00
C GLN A 419 -15.86 45.50 31.12
N GLU A 420 -17.04 46.11 31.09
CA GLU A 420 -18.16 45.62 30.26
C GLU A 420 -17.83 45.73 28.77
N ALA A 421 -17.28 46.86 28.34
CA ALA A 421 -16.85 47.08 26.95
C ALA A 421 -15.79 46.04 26.53
N TYR A 422 -14.87 45.74 27.41
CA TYR A 422 -13.80 44.74 27.14
C TYR A 422 -14.36 43.32 27.05
N ILE A 423 -15.29 42.93 27.95
CA ILE A 423 -15.99 41.64 27.88
C ILE A 423 -16.78 41.53 26.55
N GLN A 424 -17.43 42.57 26.10
CA GLN A 424 -18.15 42.59 24.82
C GLN A 424 -17.16 42.49 23.62
N GLU A 425 -16.02 43.13 23.71
CA GLU A 425 -14.95 42.99 22.72
C GLU A 425 -14.48 41.52 22.65
N LEU A 426 -14.18 40.89 23.77
CA LEU A 426 -13.80 39.48 23.85
C LEU A 426 -14.88 38.54 23.30
N ALA A 427 -16.16 38.84 23.58
CA ALA A 427 -17.31 38.06 23.05
C ALA A 427 -17.44 38.15 21.53
N SER A 428 -16.88 39.18 20.91
CA SER A 428 -16.88 39.35 19.45
C SER A 428 -15.82 38.50 18.75
N VAL A 429 -14.78 38.07 19.49
CA VAL A 429 -13.68 37.26 18.97
C VAL A 429 -13.99 35.78 19.21
N ASN A 430 -14.28 35.04 18.14
CA ASN A 430 -14.54 33.60 18.24
C ASN A 430 -13.46 32.83 17.52
N THR A 431 -12.54 32.27 18.27
CA THR A 431 -11.41 31.49 17.71
C THR A 431 -11.81 30.02 17.57
N ASP A 432 -11.82 29.51 16.33
CA ASP A 432 -11.96 28.08 16.09
C ASP A 432 -10.62 27.38 16.37
N TRP A 433 -10.47 26.90 17.60
CA TRP A 433 -9.27 26.18 18.04
C TRP A 433 -9.03 24.89 17.28
N ILE A 434 -10.09 24.22 16.83
CA ILE A 434 -9.97 23.01 16.02
C ILE A 434 -9.34 23.36 14.67
N ASP A 435 -9.79 24.44 14.04
CA ASP A 435 -9.20 24.87 12.78
C ASP A 435 -7.78 25.42 12.94
N LEU A 436 -7.51 26.05 14.07
CA LEU A 436 -6.18 26.59 14.38
C LEU A 436 -5.16 25.47 14.64
N LEU A 437 -5.54 24.43 15.41
CA LEU A 437 -4.61 23.38 15.88
C LEU A 437 -4.56 22.17 14.96
N PHE A 438 -5.66 21.83 14.29
CA PHE A 438 -5.77 20.61 13.50
C PHE A 438 -5.74 20.87 11.99
N ARG A 439 -5.41 19.85 11.27
CA ARG A 439 -5.47 19.78 9.79
C ARG A 439 -5.90 18.39 9.35
N THR A 440 -6.43 18.28 8.14
CA THR A 440 -6.49 16.99 7.45
C THR A 440 -5.07 16.57 7.12
N ALA A 441 -4.66 15.45 7.65
CA ALA A 441 -3.31 14.92 7.50
C ALA A 441 -3.27 13.83 6.41
N VAL A 442 -2.33 13.95 5.49
CA VAL A 442 -2.11 12.96 4.42
C VAL A 442 -0.73 12.37 4.65
N SER A 443 -0.69 11.05 4.82
CA SER A 443 0.56 10.29 4.99
C SER A 443 0.79 9.38 3.79
N THR A 444 2.06 9.23 3.39
CA THR A 444 2.46 8.39 2.26
C THR A 444 3.59 7.46 2.68
N ASN A 445 3.52 6.23 2.19
CA ASN A 445 4.57 5.24 2.38
C ASN A 445 4.91 4.61 1.03
N HIS A 446 6.17 4.64 0.65
CA HIS A 446 6.72 4.04 -0.56
C HIS A 446 7.72 2.98 -0.17
N TYR A 447 7.60 1.82 -0.76
CA TYR A 447 8.48 0.71 -0.52
C TYR A 447 8.85 0.01 -1.82
N LEU A 448 10.14 -0.20 -2.03
CA LEU A 448 10.70 -0.89 -3.19
C LEU A 448 11.66 -1.97 -2.71
N SER A 449 11.50 -3.19 -3.20
CA SER A 449 12.43 -4.27 -2.88
C SER A 449 12.83 -5.08 -4.10
N PHE A 450 14.04 -5.60 -4.04
CA PHE A 450 14.67 -6.46 -5.04
C PHE A 450 15.11 -7.74 -4.34
N SER A 451 14.71 -8.89 -4.86
CA SER A 451 15.16 -10.18 -4.34
C SER A 451 15.46 -11.13 -5.49
N GLY A 452 16.42 -12.02 -5.31
CA GLY A 452 16.80 -12.98 -6.32
C GLY A 452 18.03 -13.76 -5.94
N GLY A 453 18.52 -14.57 -6.85
CA GLY A 453 19.77 -15.31 -6.67
C GLY A 453 19.74 -16.71 -7.24
N SER A 454 20.75 -17.47 -6.92
CA SER A 454 20.90 -18.88 -7.24
C SER A 454 20.68 -19.75 -5.99
N GLU A 455 20.71 -21.07 -6.13
CA GLU A 455 20.67 -21.99 -4.99
C GLU A 455 21.81 -21.77 -3.98
N LYS A 456 22.93 -21.21 -4.42
CA LYS A 456 24.12 -20.99 -3.58
C LYS A 456 24.18 -19.58 -3.00
N ASN A 457 23.64 -18.59 -3.69
CA ASN A 457 23.74 -17.18 -3.28
C ASN A 457 22.42 -16.50 -3.52
N THR A 458 21.84 -15.90 -2.49
CA THR A 458 20.64 -15.09 -2.60
C THR A 458 20.87 -13.69 -2.06
N TYR A 459 20.13 -12.73 -2.58
CA TYR A 459 20.20 -11.36 -2.15
C TYR A 459 18.80 -10.76 -1.96
N TYR A 460 18.72 -9.86 -1.03
CA TYR A 460 17.56 -9.02 -0.77
C TYR A 460 18.03 -7.60 -0.52
N VAL A 461 17.42 -6.63 -1.18
CA VAL A 461 17.66 -5.20 -0.97
C VAL A 461 16.35 -4.48 -0.98
N SER A 462 16.12 -3.61 -0.02
CA SER A 462 14.92 -2.79 0.05
C SER A 462 15.23 -1.33 0.29
N PHE A 463 14.34 -0.47 -0.20
CA PHE A 463 14.31 0.96 0.04
C PHE A 463 12.91 1.37 0.46
N GLY A 464 12.81 2.10 1.57
CA GLY A 464 11.57 2.60 2.12
C GLY A 464 11.62 4.12 2.32
N TYR A 465 10.56 4.81 1.94
CA TYR A 465 10.32 6.21 2.30
C TYR A 465 8.92 6.32 2.88
N SER A 466 8.83 6.87 4.09
CA SER A 466 7.56 7.13 4.76
C SER A 466 7.51 8.58 5.19
N LYS A 467 6.44 9.26 4.81
CA LYS A 467 6.09 10.57 5.32
C LYS A 467 4.76 10.47 6.04
N ASP A 468 4.77 10.72 7.33
CA ASP A 468 3.60 10.63 8.19
C ASP A 468 3.31 12.01 8.80
N ASN A 469 2.23 12.61 8.34
CA ASN A 469 1.78 13.91 8.82
C ASN A 469 0.78 13.71 9.96
N GLY A 470 0.96 14.41 11.07
CA GLY A 470 0.00 14.35 12.17
C GLY A 470 -1.21 15.25 11.93
N ALA A 471 -2.35 14.86 12.51
CA ALA A 471 -3.57 15.67 12.49
C ALA A 471 -3.38 17.00 13.23
N VAL A 472 -2.56 17.04 14.26
CA VAL A 472 -2.13 18.28 14.92
C VAL A 472 -1.09 18.96 14.02
N LYS A 473 -1.26 20.24 13.73
CA LYS A 473 -0.33 21.00 12.91
C LYS A 473 1.08 20.98 13.50
N LYS A 474 2.11 20.97 12.64
CA LYS A 474 3.53 20.89 13.02
C LYS A 474 3.93 19.57 13.73
N THR A 475 3.18 18.51 13.56
CA THR A 475 3.56 17.17 14.00
C THR A 475 3.79 16.31 12.76
N ASP A 476 5.04 16.18 12.34
CA ASP A 476 5.42 15.48 11.12
C ASP A 476 6.55 14.49 11.43
N TYR A 477 6.55 13.38 10.71
CA TYR A 477 7.56 12.34 10.84
C TYR A 477 7.94 11.82 9.45
N ASP A 478 9.22 11.92 9.13
CA ASP A 478 9.80 11.39 7.90
C ASP A 478 10.78 10.27 8.24
N ARG A 479 10.71 9.16 7.51
CA ARG A 479 11.61 8.02 7.66
C ARG A 479 12.12 7.55 6.32
N TYR A 480 13.42 7.35 6.23
CA TYR A 480 14.12 6.73 5.12
C TYR A 480 14.75 5.44 5.62
N ASN A 481 14.54 4.34 4.91
CA ASN A 481 15.12 3.05 5.22
C ASN A 481 15.90 2.53 4.01
N LEU A 482 17.01 1.89 4.27
CA LEU A 482 17.76 1.08 3.33
C LEU A 482 18.18 -0.19 4.04
N SER A 483 17.75 -1.34 3.53
CA SER A 483 18.11 -2.64 4.07
C SER A 483 18.71 -3.52 2.98
N GLY A 484 19.66 -4.33 3.33
CA GLY A 484 20.26 -5.27 2.40
C GLY A 484 20.75 -6.52 3.12
N LYS A 485 20.53 -7.68 2.48
CA LYS A 485 20.94 -8.97 3.00
C LYS A 485 21.44 -9.85 1.86
N ILE A 486 22.58 -10.49 2.08
CA ILE A 486 23.19 -11.45 1.17
C ILE A 486 23.43 -12.74 1.95
N ASP A 487 22.93 -13.83 1.41
CA ASP A 487 23.15 -15.17 1.93
C ASP A 487 23.98 -15.96 0.92
N ALA A 488 25.06 -16.60 1.39
CA ALA A 488 25.94 -17.40 0.55
C ALA A 488 26.20 -18.77 1.18
N ASN A 489 25.90 -19.82 0.42
CA ASN A 489 26.08 -21.22 0.77
C ASN A 489 27.10 -21.86 -0.21
N PRO A 490 28.42 -21.58 -0.09
CA PRO A 490 29.41 -22.11 -1.02
C PRO A 490 29.48 -23.63 -0.97
N ASN A 491 29.17 -24.25 0.16
CA ASN A 491 29.09 -25.70 0.32
C ASN A 491 28.09 -26.07 1.45
N LYS A 492 27.82 -27.36 1.65
CA LYS A 492 26.85 -27.87 2.65
C LYS A 492 27.21 -27.59 4.12
N HIS A 493 28.47 -27.19 4.37
CA HIS A 493 28.97 -26.98 5.75
C HIS A 493 29.20 -25.51 6.09
N LEU A 494 29.07 -24.63 5.13
CA LEU A 494 29.41 -23.21 5.31
C LEU A 494 28.29 -22.31 4.79
N HIS A 495 27.80 -21.50 5.68
CA HIS A 495 26.81 -20.49 5.40
C HIS A 495 27.33 -19.11 5.85
N PHE A 496 27.33 -18.15 4.95
CA PHE A 496 27.66 -16.77 5.21
C PHE A 496 26.41 -15.91 5.04
N GLN A 497 26.13 -15.09 6.01
CA GLN A 497 25.11 -14.07 5.91
C GLN A 497 25.73 -12.70 6.20
N LEU A 498 25.54 -11.76 5.30
CA LEU A 498 25.89 -10.36 5.49
C LEU A 498 24.61 -9.54 5.38
N GLY A 499 24.30 -8.78 6.44
CA GLY A 499 23.15 -7.88 6.48
C GLY A 499 23.56 -6.49 6.90
N PHE A 500 22.84 -5.49 6.42
CA PHE A 500 22.91 -4.14 6.90
C PHE A 500 21.51 -3.50 6.89
N ASP A 501 21.24 -2.69 7.90
CA ASP A 501 20.02 -1.90 8.02
C ASP A 501 20.40 -0.47 8.36
N MET A 502 19.89 0.47 7.59
CA MET A 502 20.09 1.90 7.80
C MET A 502 18.73 2.58 7.86
N ALA A 503 18.56 3.45 8.86
CA ALA A 503 17.39 4.27 8.99
C ALA A 503 17.76 5.71 9.33
N MET A 504 17.12 6.65 8.65
CA MET A 504 17.16 8.06 8.99
C MET A 504 15.74 8.51 9.30
N GLN A 505 15.59 9.14 10.46
CA GLN A 505 14.30 9.58 10.96
C GLN A 505 14.36 11.05 11.31
N ASN A 506 13.35 11.80 10.90
CA ASN A 506 13.17 13.19 11.28
C ASN A 506 11.78 13.34 11.90
N SER A 507 11.70 13.84 13.10
CA SER A 507 10.44 14.12 13.79
C SER A 507 10.35 15.62 14.08
N THR A 508 9.20 16.19 13.80
CA THR A 508 8.86 17.56 14.15
C THR A 508 7.69 17.53 15.12
N GLY A 509 7.80 18.31 16.19
CA GLY A 509 6.74 18.43 17.17
C GLY A 509 6.63 19.87 17.70
N PRO A 510 5.48 20.26 18.25
CA PRO A 510 5.35 21.53 18.92
C PRO A 510 6.26 21.58 20.15
N SER A 511 6.84 22.73 20.44
CA SER A 511 7.72 22.94 21.60
C SER A 511 7.00 22.92 22.94
N THR A 512 5.69 23.12 22.91
CA THR A 512 4.79 23.13 24.08
C THR A 512 3.53 22.38 23.71
N ASP A 513 2.82 21.83 24.70
CA ASP A 513 1.55 21.19 24.46
C ASP A 513 0.55 22.22 23.90
N PRO A 514 0.10 22.06 22.64
CA PRO A 514 -0.82 23.03 22.03
C PRO A 514 -2.18 23.07 22.73
N PHE A 515 -2.53 22.05 23.50
CA PHE A 515 -3.80 22.00 24.22
C PHE A 515 -3.74 22.75 25.56
N SER A 516 -2.55 22.96 26.11
CA SER A 516 -2.40 23.73 27.36
C SER A 516 -2.86 25.18 27.22
N TYR A 517 -2.87 25.73 26.02
CA TYR A 517 -3.35 27.09 25.73
C TYR A 517 -4.84 27.16 25.36
N ALA A 518 -5.47 26.05 25.07
CA ALA A 518 -6.90 26.00 24.71
C ALA A 518 -7.82 25.99 25.93
N TYR A 519 -7.27 25.83 27.12
CA TYR A 519 -8.00 25.84 28.38
C TYR A 519 -7.95 27.18 29.13
N PHE A 520 -7.28 28.18 28.58
CA PHE A 520 -7.18 29.51 29.17
C PHE A 520 -7.94 30.56 28.40
#